data_5d61904267a1ca7a7582321d063295f4
#
_entry.id   5d61904267a1ca7a7582321d063295f4
#
_cell.length_a   1.000
_cell.length_b   1.000
_cell.length_c   1.000
_cell.angle_alpha   90.00
_cell.angle_beta   90.00
_cell.angle_gamma   90.00
#
_symmetry.space_group_name_H-M   'P 1'
#
loop_
_entity.id
_entity.type
_entity.pdbx_description
1 polymer ?
#
loop_
_entity_poly.entity_id
_entity_poly.type
_entity_poly.pdbx_seq_one_letter_code
_entity_poly.pdbx_strand_id
1 'polypeptide(L)'
;MKMPSGRSLLLLVGLAALVPMLASPGLEAQTPQANIGSPRRIVRPAATEQDKANAWTVGLAAGLLEGAPLRLGAEMARVVDDGQNLHVLPIVTRGATENLNSLLYLRGIDTAIINSDALEEYKAQLPQIRRKITYVLNLFPSELHVFVRPEIQSLQDLAGKKVNFNTLGTAAAYSGPLIFSRLGINAENTFIPHQLALEQMRKGEMAAVVFITSKPVDAFVRGRFEPGFKFLPVAYDSRFEDYYLPAVLEAGEYPGLIKAGERVSTIAVPTALVAFNWAPQTNRYERVARFVDTLFSRVEKLQAPGFDPKWKSINLAATVPGLDRFPAAQDWLDRKAQTQRASR
;
A
#
# COMPACT_ATOMS: atom_id res chain seq x y z
N MET A 1 17.76 -57.17 -4.74
CA MET A 1 17.00 -58.39 -4.39
C MET A 1 15.54 -58.17 -4.71
N LYS A 2 15.08 -58.82 -5.77
CA LYS A 2 13.71 -59.28 -6.16
C LYS A 2 12.51 -58.34 -5.93
N MET A 3 11.93 -57.86 -7.06
CA MET A 3 10.47 -57.73 -7.28
C MET A 3 9.74 -59.11 -7.16
N PRO A 4 8.40 -59.15 -6.99
CA PRO A 4 7.51 -59.32 -8.15
C PRO A 4 6.20 -58.50 -8.03
N SER A 5 5.63 -57.93 -9.13
CA SER A 5 4.74 -58.48 -10.18
C SER A 5 3.40 -59.03 -9.70
N GLY A 6 2.29 -58.44 -10.20
CA GLY A 6 0.92 -58.94 -10.09
C GLY A 6 -0.10 -58.11 -10.87
N ARG A 7 -0.26 -58.44 -12.17
CA ARG A 7 -1.39 -58.04 -13.03
C ARG A 7 -2.64 -58.87 -12.66
N SER A 8 -3.81 -58.24 -12.67
CA SER A 8 -5.06 -58.98 -12.94
C SER A 8 -6.04 -58.10 -13.70
N LEU A 9 -6.27 -58.55 -14.92
CA LEU A 9 -7.25 -58.10 -15.90
C LEU A 9 -8.54 -58.88 -15.66
N LEU A 10 -9.68 -58.26 -15.49
CA LEU A 10 -10.99 -58.91 -15.48
C LEU A 10 -11.85 -58.36 -16.61
N LEU A 11 -12.01 -59.18 -17.65
CA LEU A 11 -13.02 -59.06 -18.69
C LEU A 11 -14.40 -59.46 -18.11
N LEU A 12 -15.44 -58.67 -18.36
CA LEU A 12 -16.82 -59.09 -18.20
C LEU A 12 -17.53 -58.96 -19.55
N VAL A 13 -17.95 -60.12 -20.01
CA VAL A 13 -18.65 -60.40 -21.28
C VAL A 13 -20.12 -59.96 -21.14
N GLY A 14 -20.61 -59.21 -22.12
CA GLY A 14 -22.01 -58.85 -22.21
C GLY A 14 -22.91 -59.95 -22.73
N LEU A 15 -24.06 -60.07 -22.14
CA LEU A 15 -25.15 -60.91 -22.63
C LEU A 15 -26.26 -60.03 -23.19
N ALA A 16 -26.46 -60.12 -24.52
CA ALA A 16 -27.56 -59.46 -25.22
C ALA A 16 -28.84 -60.30 -25.10
N ALA A 17 -29.90 -59.75 -24.52
CA ALA A 17 -31.20 -60.37 -24.56
C ALA A 17 -32.08 -59.65 -25.58
N LEU A 18 -32.47 -60.39 -26.61
CA LEU A 18 -33.53 -59.97 -27.58
C LEU A 18 -34.88 -60.08 -26.91
N VAL A 19 -35.69 -59.00 -26.98
CA VAL A 19 -37.12 -59.02 -26.65
C VAL A 19 -37.90 -58.60 -27.89
N PRO A 20 -38.96 -59.35 -28.26
CA PRO A 20 -39.68 -59.10 -29.49
C PRO A 20 -40.65 -57.89 -29.40
N MET A 21 -40.70 -57.19 -30.51
CA MET A 21 -41.59 -56.08 -30.79
C MET A 21 -43.06 -56.54 -30.89
N LEU A 22 -43.90 -56.07 -29.99
CA LEU A 22 -45.36 -56.10 -30.17
C LEU A 22 -45.82 -54.69 -30.55
N ALA A 23 -46.35 -54.60 -31.76
CA ALA A 23 -46.95 -53.37 -32.25
C ALA A 23 -48.29 -53.10 -31.56
N SER A 24 -48.48 -51.89 -31.05
CA SER A 24 -49.76 -51.36 -30.59
C SER A 24 -50.09 -50.06 -31.32
N PRO A 25 -51.36 -49.80 -31.61
CA PRO A 25 -51.75 -48.73 -32.55
C PRO A 25 -51.75 -47.34 -31.89
N GLY A 26 -51.50 -46.38 -32.72
CA GLY A 26 -51.55 -44.94 -32.66
C GLY A 26 -52.07 -44.28 -31.37
N LEU A 27 -51.15 -43.61 -30.64
CA LEU A 27 -51.52 -42.44 -29.82
C LEU A 27 -50.92 -41.23 -30.51
N GLU A 28 -51.79 -40.31 -30.97
CA GLU A 28 -51.39 -38.99 -31.40
C GLU A 28 -50.66 -38.26 -30.27
N ALA A 29 -49.42 -37.96 -30.48
CA ALA A 29 -48.62 -37.18 -29.57
C ALA A 29 -49.12 -35.71 -29.60
N GLN A 30 -49.86 -35.32 -28.58
CA GLN A 30 -50.06 -33.93 -28.27
C GLN A 30 -48.73 -33.35 -27.83
N THR A 31 -48.15 -32.53 -28.67
CA THR A 31 -47.01 -31.68 -28.29
C THR A 31 -47.42 -30.74 -27.14
N PRO A 32 -46.74 -30.76 -25.98
CA PRO A 32 -46.98 -29.75 -24.96
C PRO A 32 -46.54 -28.40 -25.55
N GLN A 33 -47.47 -27.49 -25.75
CA GLN A 33 -47.13 -26.09 -25.96
C GLN A 33 -46.39 -25.62 -24.70
N ALA A 34 -45.07 -25.44 -24.81
CA ALA A 34 -44.28 -24.76 -23.84
C ALA A 34 -44.83 -23.34 -23.68
N ASN A 35 -45.57 -23.12 -22.65
CA ASN A 35 -45.96 -21.80 -22.22
C ASN A 35 -44.69 -21.04 -21.83
N ILE A 36 -44.12 -20.32 -22.79
CA ILE A 36 -42.99 -19.41 -22.55
C ILE A 36 -43.54 -18.26 -21.71
N GLY A 37 -43.64 -18.51 -20.42
CA GLY A 37 -43.96 -17.48 -19.44
C GLY A 37 -43.02 -16.31 -19.64
N SER A 38 -43.57 -15.12 -19.82
CA SER A 38 -42.83 -13.86 -19.90
C SER A 38 -41.71 -13.84 -18.85
N PRO A 39 -40.53 -13.37 -19.18
CA PRO A 39 -39.42 -13.36 -18.24
C PRO A 39 -39.86 -12.68 -16.94
N ARG A 40 -39.92 -13.43 -15.86
CA ARG A 40 -40.19 -12.88 -14.52
C ARG A 40 -39.20 -11.74 -14.30
N ARG A 41 -39.71 -10.52 -14.36
CA ARG A 41 -38.95 -9.32 -13.97
C ARG A 41 -38.51 -9.55 -12.52
N ILE A 42 -37.25 -9.87 -12.33
CA ILE A 42 -36.65 -9.97 -10.99
C ILE A 42 -36.74 -8.56 -10.40
N VAL A 43 -37.79 -8.32 -9.63
CA VAL A 43 -37.91 -7.10 -8.83
C VAL A 43 -36.87 -7.24 -7.74
N ARG A 44 -35.73 -6.54 -7.85
CA ARG A 44 -34.77 -6.45 -6.75
C ARG A 44 -35.53 -5.83 -5.57
N PRO A 45 -35.47 -6.45 -4.37
CA PRO A 45 -36.03 -5.85 -3.18
C PRO A 45 -35.45 -4.45 -2.99
N ALA A 46 -36.24 -3.53 -2.45
CA ALA A 46 -35.76 -2.20 -2.11
C ALA A 46 -34.53 -2.32 -1.20
N ALA A 47 -33.49 -1.52 -1.44
CA ALA A 47 -32.27 -1.50 -0.65
C ALA A 47 -32.63 -1.23 0.82
N THR A 48 -32.15 -2.09 1.72
CA THR A 48 -32.29 -1.89 3.16
C THR A 48 -31.48 -0.70 3.63
N GLU A 49 -31.73 -0.20 4.84
CA GLU A 49 -30.88 0.85 5.44
C GLU A 49 -29.41 0.37 5.58
N GLN A 50 -29.22 -0.94 5.87
CA GLN A 50 -27.89 -1.56 5.89
C GLN A 50 -27.23 -1.51 4.50
N ASP A 51 -27.95 -1.81 3.43
CA ASP A 51 -27.42 -1.75 2.07
C ASP A 51 -27.03 -0.31 1.69
N LYS A 52 -27.83 0.68 2.08
CA LYS A 52 -27.55 2.10 1.85
C LYS A 52 -26.30 2.54 2.62
N ALA A 53 -26.22 2.22 3.91
CA ALA A 53 -25.07 2.58 4.75
C ALA A 53 -23.77 1.97 4.22
N ASN A 54 -23.79 0.73 3.73
CA ASN A 54 -22.61 0.04 3.21
C ASN A 54 -22.27 0.40 1.76
N ALA A 55 -23.20 0.97 0.99
CA ALA A 55 -22.99 1.22 -0.44
C ALA A 55 -21.76 2.08 -0.73
N TRP A 56 -21.52 3.08 0.12
CA TRP A 56 -20.46 4.08 -0.05
C TRP A 56 -19.43 4.05 1.08
N THR A 57 -19.27 2.92 1.75
CA THR A 57 -18.23 2.75 2.77
C THR A 57 -16.92 2.35 2.12
N VAL A 58 -15.88 3.14 2.36
CA VAL A 58 -14.50 2.93 1.88
C VAL A 58 -13.65 2.40 3.03
N GLY A 59 -13.16 1.18 2.92
CA GLY A 59 -12.15 0.64 3.82
C GLY A 59 -10.77 1.15 3.42
N LEU A 60 -10.07 1.76 4.37
CA LEU A 60 -8.73 2.32 4.20
C LEU A 60 -7.74 1.59 5.11
N ALA A 61 -6.92 0.69 4.55
CA ALA A 61 -5.82 0.09 5.28
C ALA A 61 -4.72 1.14 5.50
N ALA A 62 -4.51 1.56 6.75
CA ALA A 62 -3.70 2.73 7.05
C ALA A 62 -2.32 2.38 7.61
N GLY A 63 -2.22 1.63 8.70
CA GLY A 63 -0.93 1.26 9.29
C GLY A 63 -0.96 1.16 10.81
N LEU A 64 0.19 1.28 11.43
CA LEU A 64 0.37 1.17 12.88
C LEU A 64 -0.39 2.27 13.63
N LEU A 65 -0.85 1.93 14.83
CA LEU A 65 -1.65 2.83 15.68
C LEU A 65 -0.98 4.20 15.93
N GLU A 66 0.32 4.21 16.13
CA GLU A 66 1.10 5.43 16.39
C GLU A 66 1.71 6.04 15.11
N GLY A 67 1.40 5.48 13.95
CA GLY A 67 1.98 5.89 12.68
C GLY A 67 1.31 7.13 12.06
N ALA A 68 2.09 7.94 11.35
CA ALA A 68 1.54 9.03 10.54
C ALA A 68 0.49 8.57 9.52
N PRO A 69 0.64 7.41 8.85
CA PRO A 69 -0.38 6.93 7.92
C PRO A 69 -1.76 6.75 8.54
N LEU A 70 -1.86 6.16 9.75
CA LEU A 70 -3.16 6.00 10.41
C LEU A 70 -3.75 7.34 10.83
N ARG A 71 -2.93 8.26 11.35
CA ARG A 71 -3.37 9.61 11.71
C ARG A 71 -3.94 10.35 10.50
N LEU A 72 -3.22 10.36 9.38
CA LEU A 72 -3.70 10.96 8.13
C LEU A 72 -4.98 10.27 7.62
N GLY A 73 -5.07 8.95 7.73
CA GLY A 73 -6.27 8.18 7.40
C GLY A 73 -7.49 8.60 8.25
N ALA A 74 -7.31 8.77 9.55
CA ALA A 74 -8.35 9.23 10.45
C ALA A 74 -8.77 10.68 10.15
N GLU A 75 -7.82 11.54 9.79
CA GLU A 75 -8.10 12.91 9.39
C GLU A 75 -8.84 13.00 8.05
N MET A 76 -8.47 12.17 7.08
CA MET A 76 -9.24 12.01 5.84
C MET A 76 -10.68 11.60 6.15
N ALA A 77 -10.87 10.57 6.97
CA ALA A 77 -12.20 10.12 7.38
C ALA A 77 -13.02 11.27 7.99
N ARG A 78 -12.44 12.03 8.93
CA ARG A 78 -13.11 13.16 9.59
C ARG A 78 -13.59 14.25 8.63
N VAL A 79 -12.88 14.47 7.53
CA VAL A 79 -13.19 15.53 6.55
C VAL A 79 -14.10 15.04 5.42
N VAL A 80 -13.95 13.78 5.06
CA VAL A 80 -14.62 13.19 3.87
C VAL A 80 -15.93 12.54 4.24
N ASP A 81 -16.04 11.89 5.39
CA ASP A 81 -17.27 11.24 5.87
C ASP A 81 -18.38 12.28 6.03
N ASP A 82 -19.53 12.02 5.46
CA ASP A 82 -20.71 12.91 5.56
C ASP A 82 -21.88 12.27 6.35
N GLY A 83 -21.66 11.09 6.92
CA GLY A 83 -22.62 10.38 7.75
C GLY A 83 -23.79 9.75 6.99
N GLN A 84 -23.87 9.89 5.66
CA GLN A 84 -24.98 9.37 4.87
C GLN A 84 -24.56 8.76 3.53
N ASN A 85 -23.74 9.47 2.76
CA ASN A 85 -23.43 9.08 1.38
C ASN A 85 -22.00 8.60 1.19
N LEU A 86 -21.13 8.82 2.17
CA LEU A 86 -19.74 8.38 2.12
C LEU A 86 -19.23 8.18 3.54
N HIS A 87 -18.76 6.98 3.81
CA HIS A 87 -18.08 6.61 5.05
C HIS A 87 -16.66 6.18 4.75
N VAL A 88 -15.70 6.58 5.58
CA VAL A 88 -14.31 6.13 5.47
C VAL A 88 -13.89 5.48 6.78
N LEU A 89 -13.48 4.22 6.70
CA LEU A 89 -13.08 3.41 7.85
C LEU A 89 -11.56 3.19 7.81
N PRO A 90 -10.77 3.98 8.53
CA PRO A 90 -9.34 3.74 8.70
C PRO A 90 -9.12 2.49 9.54
N ILE A 91 -8.29 1.57 9.05
CA ILE A 91 -8.04 0.28 9.66
C ILE A 91 -6.60 0.20 10.11
N VAL A 92 -6.40 -0.13 11.38
CA VAL A 92 -5.09 -0.39 11.96
C VAL A 92 -4.52 -1.68 11.37
N THR A 93 -3.27 -1.64 10.94
CA THR A 93 -2.54 -2.76 10.37
C THR A 93 -1.09 -2.72 10.84
N ARG A 94 -0.30 -3.72 10.47
CA ARG A 94 1.14 -3.75 10.77
C ARG A 94 2.00 -2.92 9.82
N GLY A 95 1.41 -2.26 8.83
CA GLY A 95 2.12 -1.36 7.91
C GLY A 95 1.93 -1.69 6.43
N ALA A 96 2.82 -1.14 5.58
CA ALA A 96 2.63 -1.06 4.13
C ALA A 96 2.43 -2.42 3.44
N THR A 97 3.18 -3.46 3.84
CA THR A 97 3.05 -4.82 3.28
C THR A 97 1.68 -5.42 3.57
N GLU A 98 1.20 -5.32 4.83
CA GLU A 98 -0.13 -5.81 5.19
C GLU A 98 -1.23 -4.99 4.52
N ASN A 99 -1.03 -3.68 4.39
CA ASN A 99 -1.94 -2.79 3.68
C ASN A 99 -2.12 -3.21 2.23
N LEU A 100 -1.02 -3.50 1.55
CA LEU A 100 -1.03 -3.97 0.16
C LEU A 100 -1.69 -5.35 0.04
N ASN A 101 -1.38 -6.28 0.95
CA ASN A 101 -2.02 -7.59 1.02
C ASN A 101 -3.54 -7.45 1.22
N SER A 102 -3.95 -6.60 2.15
CA SER A 102 -5.36 -6.34 2.43
C SER A 102 -6.08 -5.74 1.23
N LEU A 103 -5.45 -4.80 0.52
CA LEU A 103 -6.01 -4.20 -0.70
C LEU A 103 -6.19 -5.23 -1.82
N LEU A 104 -5.26 -6.20 -1.94
CA LEU A 104 -5.31 -7.23 -2.98
C LEU A 104 -6.36 -8.32 -2.69
N TYR A 105 -6.53 -8.72 -1.44
CA TYR A 105 -7.22 -9.97 -1.11
C TYR A 105 -8.36 -9.83 -0.11
N LEU A 106 -8.38 -8.80 0.73
CA LEU A 106 -9.38 -8.66 1.78
C LEU A 106 -10.63 -7.94 1.25
N ARG A 107 -11.81 -8.49 1.54
CA ARG A 107 -13.07 -7.82 1.22
C ARG A 107 -13.27 -6.60 2.13
N GLY A 108 -13.78 -5.51 1.56
CA GLY A 108 -14.06 -4.28 2.31
C GLY A 108 -12.86 -3.33 2.42
N ILE A 109 -11.70 -3.68 1.86
CA ILE A 109 -10.59 -2.76 1.69
C ILE A 109 -10.62 -2.24 0.24
N ASP A 110 -10.77 -0.95 0.08
CA ASP A 110 -10.87 -0.28 -1.21
C ASP A 110 -9.66 0.60 -1.51
N THR A 111 -8.99 1.09 -0.45
CA THR A 111 -7.79 1.93 -0.51
C THR A 111 -6.79 1.51 0.56
N ALA A 112 -5.53 1.89 0.37
CA ALA A 112 -4.46 1.60 1.31
C ALA A 112 -3.41 2.71 1.32
N ILE A 113 -2.70 2.89 2.44
CA ILE A 113 -1.52 3.74 2.51
C ILE A 113 -0.30 2.84 2.50
N ILE A 114 0.57 3.00 1.51
CA ILE A 114 1.78 2.19 1.35
C ILE A 114 3.00 3.06 1.06
N ASN A 115 4.19 2.53 1.34
CA ASN A 115 5.41 2.98 0.71
C ASN A 115 5.49 2.36 -0.69
N SER A 116 5.90 3.11 -1.69
CA SER A 116 5.84 2.68 -3.10
C SER A 116 6.68 1.41 -3.37
N ASP A 117 7.77 1.23 -2.66
CA ASP A 117 8.66 0.08 -2.78
C ASP A 117 8.09 -1.22 -2.18
N ALA A 118 7.01 -1.15 -1.36
CA ALA A 118 6.31 -2.34 -0.87
C ALA A 118 5.76 -3.23 -2.01
N LEU A 119 5.59 -2.67 -3.21
CA LEU A 119 5.22 -3.43 -4.41
C LEU A 119 6.28 -4.45 -4.84
N GLU A 120 7.55 -4.25 -4.47
CA GLU A 120 8.63 -5.15 -4.84
C GLU A 120 8.47 -6.55 -4.21
N GLU A 121 7.89 -6.62 -3.00
CA GLU A 121 7.61 -7.90 -2.33
C GLU A 121 6.68 -8.82 -3.15
N TYR A 122 5.75 -8.20 -3.87
CA TYR A 122 4.75 -8.95 -4.65
C TYR A 122 5.18 -9.20 -6.09
N LYS A 123 6.27 -8.61 -6.56
CA LYS A 123 6.70 -8.68 -7.95
C LYS A 123 7.00 -10.12 -8.42
N ALA A 124 7.55 -10.95 -7.54
CA ALA A 124 7.82 -12.35 -7.86
C ALA A 124 6.54 -13.17 -8.05
N GLN A 125 5.50 -12.91 -7.24
CA GLN A 125 4.22 -13.64 -7.28
C GLN A 125 3.23 -13.01 -8.27
N LEU A 126 3.30 -11.69 -8.43
CA LEU A 126 2.44 -10.88 -9.29
C LEU A 126 3.31 -9.95 -10.15
N PRO A 127 3.93 -10.43 -11.25
CA PRO A 127 4.80 -9.61 -12.10
C PRO A 127 4.14 -8.31 -12.61
N GLN A 128 2.81 -8.31 -12.70
CA GLN A 128 2.02 -7.14 -13.15
C GLN A 128 1.46 -6.31 -11.99
N ILE A 129 2.02 -6.42 -10.77
CA ILE A 129 1.49 -5.71 -9.59
C ILE A 129 1.35 -4.20 -9.82
N ARG A 130 2.30 -3.57 -10.50
CA ARG A 130 2.26 -2.14 -10.84
C ARG A 130 1.07 -1.74 -11.72
N ARG A 131 0.54 -2.68 -12.54
CA ARG A 131 -0.68 -2.45 -13.34
C ARG A 131 -1.96 -2.67 -12.54
N LYS A 132 -1.88 -3.40 -11.42
CA LYS A 132 -3.01 -3.70 -10.55
C LYS A 132 -3.23 -2.64 -9.48
N ILE A 133 -2.19 -1.90 -9.13
CA ILE A 133 -2.24 -0.86 -8.10
C ILE A 133 -2.01 0.49 -8.77
N THR A 134 -2.88 1.44 -8.44
CA THR A 134 -2.78 2.83 -8.89
C THR A 134 -2.70 3.74 -7.68
N TYR A 135 -2.01 4.88 -7.79
CA TYR A 135 -2.00 5.84 -6.69
C TYR A 135 -3.11 6.88 -6.85
N VAL A 136 -3.74 7.22 -5.76
CA VAL A 136 -4.71 8.31 -5.65
C VAL A 136 -3.97 9.62 -5.37
N LEU A 137 -3.07 9.59 -4.38
CA LEU A 137 -2.39 10.76 -3.86
C LEU A 137 -1.00 10.39 -3.34
N ASN A 138 0.01 11.19 -3.68
CA ASN A 138 1.30 11.17 -3.00
C ASN A 138 1.16 11.97 -1.71
N LEU A 139 1.23 11.29 -0.55
CA LEU A 139 0.96 11.90 0.75
C LEU A 139 2.17 12.66 1.27
N PHE A 140 3.28 11.98 1.41
CA PHE A 140 4.54 12.57 1.88
C PHE A 140 5.72 11.67 1.53
N PRO A 141 6.92 12.24 1.40
CA PRO A 141 8.14 11.44 1.35
C PRO A 141 8.46 10.88 2.74
N SER A 142 8.98 9.66 2.77
CA SER A 142 9.60 9.06 3.94
C SER A 142 11.10 9.00 3.70
N GLU A 143 11.83 9.94 4.29
CA GLU A 143 13.27 10.07 4.09
C GLU A 143 14.01 8.97 4.85
N LEU A 144 15.04 8.44 4.21
CA LEU A 144 15.98 7.49 4.80
C LEU A 144 16.97 8.24 5.70
N HIS A 145 17.04 7.83 6.96
CA HIS A 145 18.02 8.31 7.92
C HIS A 145 18.89 7.13 8.36
N VAL A 146 20.13 7.11 7.91
CA VAL A 146 21.13 6.12 8.35
C VAL A 146 21.95 6.76 9.46
N PHE A 147 21.52 6.57 10.71
CA PHE A 147 22.17 7.13 11.89
C PHE A 147 23.19 6.16 12.44
N VAL A 148 24.43 6.62 12.62
CA VAL A 148 25.58 5.77 12.91
C VAL A 148 26.41 6.28 14.08
N ARG A 149 27.17 5.37 14.67
CA ARG A 149 28.20 5.64 15.68
C ARG A 149 29.45 6.31 15.08
N PRO A 150 30.28 6.98 15.94
CA PRO A 150 31.43 7.75 15.47
C PRO A 150 32.44 6.97 14.62
N GLU A 151 32.65 5.68 14.90
CA GLU A 151 33.61 4.83 14.18
C GLU A 151 33.19 4.44 12.78
N ILE A 152 31.92 4.57 12.48
CA ILE A 152 31.35 4.27 11.14
C ILE A 152 31.51 5.52 10.26
N GLN A 153 32.31 5.42 9.21
CA GLN A 153 32.61 6.56 8.34
C GLN A 153 31.90 6.47 6.97
N SER A 154 31.55 5.26 6.53
CA SER A 154 30.90 4.99 5.26
C SER A 154 29.79 3.95 5.40
N LEU A 155 28.93 3.86 4.40
CA LEU A 155 27.88 2.82 4.34
C LEU A 155 28.49 1.41 4.28
N GLN A 156 29.66 1.25 3.65
CA GLN A 156 30.37 -0.02 3.52
C GLN A 156 30.88 -0.54 4.86
N ASP A 157 31.16 0.34 5.82
CA ASP A 157 31.59 -0.05 7.17
C ASP A 157 30.49 -0.78 7.96
N LEU A 158 29.23 -0.72 7.45
CA LEU A 158 28.08 -1.42 8.04
C LEU A 158 28.02 -2.91 7.63
N ALA A 159 28.86 -3.35 6.68
CA ALA A 159 28.91 -4.76 6.31
C ALA A 159 29.30 -5.63 7.51
N GLY A 160 28.50 -6.66 7.82
CA GLY A 160 28.69 -7.54 8.98
C GLY A 160 28.44 -6.88 10.34
N LYS A 161 27.96 -5.63 10.38
CA LYS A 161 27.62 -4.93 11.64
C LYS A 161 26.12 -5.05 11.93
N LYS A 162 25.77 -4.98 13.22
CA LYS A 162 24.36 -4.91 13.64
C LYS A 162 23.75 -3.57 13.26
N VAL A 163 22.71 -3.63 12.44
CA VAL A 163 21.92 -2.48 12.00
C VAL A 163 20.47 -2.71 12.33
N ASN A 164 19.84 -1.77 13.01
CA ASN A 164 18.43 -1.87 13.35
C ASN A 164 17.53 -1.18 12.32
N PHE A 165 16.50 -1.90 11.90
CA PHE A 165 15.49 -1.45 10.97
C PHE A 165 14.09 -1.33 11.60
N ASN A 166 14.01 -1.03 12.91
CA ASN A 166 12.75 -0.96 13.65
C ASN A 166 12.00 -2.31 13.71
N THR A 167 10.81 -2.32 14.30
CA THR A 167 9.96 -3.51 14.40
C THR A 167 9.40 -3.92 13.03
N LEU A 168 9.19 -5.22 12.86
CA LEU A 168 8.58 -5.78 11.65
C LEU A 168 7.23 -5.12 11.34
N GLY A 169 6.95 -4.92 10.05
CA GLY A 169 5.75 -4.23 9.56
C GLY A 169 5.94 -2.72 9.34
N THR A 170 7.00 -2.11 9.89
CA THR A 170 7.31 -0.69 9.62
C THR A 170 7.98 -0.48 8.27
N ALA A 171 7.92 0.74 7.75
CA ALA A 171 8.64 1.12 6.53
C ALA A 171 10.14 0.82 6.64
N ALA A 172 10.77 1.15 7.76
CA ALA A 172 12.19 0.87 7.97
C ALA A 172 12.51 -0.63 7.92
N ALA A 173 11.64 -1.49 8.47
CA ALA A 173 11.86 -2.94 8.49
C ALA A 173 11.73 -3.59 7.11
N TYR A 174 10.99 -2.99 6.20
CA TYR A 174 10.84 -3.46 4.82
C TYR A 174 11.84 -2.77 3.88
N SER A 175 11.71 -1.45 3.74
CA SER A 175 12.48 -0.66 2.77
C SER A 175 13.97 -0.60 3.13
N GLY A 176 14.33 -0.62 4.42
CA GLY A 176 15.71 -0.53 4.86
C GLY A 176 16.59 -1.68 4.33
N PRO A 177 16.27 -2.95 4.60
CA PRO A 177 17.00 -4.10 4.05
C PRO A 177 17.01 -4.13 2.52
N LEU A 178 15.91 -3.73 1.86
CA LEU A 178 15.84 -3.63 0.41
C LEU A 178 16.82 -2.59 -0.13
N ILE A 179 16.89 -1.40 0.48
CA ILE A 179 17.84 -0.35 0.12
C ILE A 179 19.28 -0.81 0.34
N PHE A 180 19.57 -1.45 1.49
CA PHE A 180 20.89 -1.96 1.81
C PHE A 180 21.33 -3.05 0.81
N SER A 181 20.43 -3.93 0.40
CA SER A 181 20.68 -4.91 -0.66
C SER A 181 21.03 -4.23 -2.00
N ARG A 182 20.32 -3.17 -2.39
CA ARG A 182 20.61 -2.40 -3.61
C ARG A 182 21.96 -1.68 -3.53
N LEU A 183 22.38 -1.29 -2.33
CA LEU A 183 23.70 -0.69 -2.07
C LEU A 183 24.82 -1.72 -1.97
N GLY A 184 24.50 -3.04 -1.99
CA GLY A 184 25.47 -4.11 -1.82
C GLY A 184 26.00 -4.23 -0.38
N ILE A 185 25.23 -3.78 0.61
CA ILE A 185 25.62 -3.80 2.03
C ILE A 185 24.96 -5.00 2.71
N ASN A 186 25.76 -5.96 3.12
CA ASN A 186 25.29 -7.13 3.87
C ASN A 186 25.47 -6.88 5.38
N ALA A 187 24.50 -6.23 6.01
CA ALA A 187 24.48 -5.96 7.45
C ALA A 187 23.83 -7.12 8.23
N GLU A 188 24.12 -7.22 9.52
CA GLU A 188 23.35 -8.06 10.46
C GLU A 188 22.08 -7.31 10.84
N ASN A 189 20.96 -7.66 10.18
CA ASN A 189 19.67 -6.97 10.35
C ASN A 189 19.05 -7.31 11.69
N THR A 190 18.64 -6.29 12.45
CA THR A 190 17.86 -6.42 13.68
C THR A 190 16.54 -5.66 13.59
N PHE A 191 15.51 -6.16 14.28
CA PHE A 191 14.13 -5.64 14.18
C PHE A 191 13.54 -5.41 15.58
N ILE A 192 14.09 -4.42 16.28
CA ILE A 192 13.63 -4.01 17.62
C ILE A 192 13.15 -2.54 17.60
N PRO A 193 12.36 -2.09 18.57
CA PRO A 193 11.92 -0.70 18.65
C PRO A 193 13.10 0.28 18.58
N HIS A 194 12.94 1.35 17.83
CA HIS A 194 14.00 2.36 17.63
C HIS A 194 14.58 2.90 18.94
N GLN A 195 13.73 3.13 19.96
CA GLN A 195 14.19 3.60 21.25
C GLN A 195 15.19 2.65 21.87
N LEU A 196 14.87 1.36 21.91
CA LEU A 196 15.78 0.33 22.45
C LEU A 196 17.07 0.22 21.61
N ALA A 197 16.94 0.30 20.28
CA ALA A 197 18.11 0.28 19.39
C ALA A 197 19.05 1.47 19.61
N LEU A 198 18.52 2.68 19.83
CA LEU A 198 19.31 3.87 20.16
C LEU A 198 20.03 3.72 21.52
N GLU A 199 19.41 3.06 22.50
CA GLU A 199 20.05 2.75 23.78
C GLU A 199 21.21 1.75 23.61
N GLN A 200 20.97 0.67 22.83
CA GLN A 200 22.03 -0.31 22.49
C GLN A 200 23.17 0.34 21.69
N MET A 201 22.85 1.28 20.82
CA MET A 201 23.82 2.03 20.04
C MET A 201 24.78 2.85 20.96
N ARG A 202 24.24 3.52 21.97
CA ARG A 202 25.06 4.24 22.98
C ARG A 202 25.98 3.30 23.77
N LYS A 203 25.51 2.07 24.02
CA LYS A 203 26.34 1.03 24.71
C LYS A 203 27.36 0.33 23.81
N GLY A 204 27.36 0.62 22.51
CA GLY A 204 28.28 -0.04 21.58
C GLY A 204 27.79 -1.37 21.01
N GLU A 205 26.58 -1.76 21.30
CA GLU A 205 25.99 -3.04 20.90
C GLU A 205 25.35 -3.01 19.51
N MET A 206 25.11 -1.80 18.97
CA MET A 206 24.49 -1.53 17.67
C MET A 206 25.32 -0.51 16.90
N ALA A 207 25.64 -0.78 15.64
CA ALA A 207 26.45 0.12 14.81
C ALA A 207 25.64 1.25 14.17
N ALA A 208 24.40 0.95 13.75
CA ALA A 208 23.51 1.90 13.12
C ALA A 208 22.04 1.64 13.44
N VAL A 209 21.26 2.72 13.38
CA VAL A 209 19.78 2.67 13.42
C VAL A 209 19.24 3.38 12.19
N VAL A 210 18.41 2.68 11.43
CA VAL A 210 17.84 3.18 10.19
C VAL A 210 16.39 3.57 10.40
N PHE A 211 16.07 4.86 10.12
CA PHE A 211 14.70 5.35 10.10
C PHE A 211 14.28 5.60 8.65
N ILE A 212 13.06 5.23 8.32
CA ILE A 212 12.39 5.61 7.07
C ILE A 212 11.03 6.19 7.45
N THR A 213 11.01 7.50 7.49
CA THR A 213 9.85 8.29 7.93
C THR A 213 10.04 9.73 7.50
N SER A 214 8.97 10.50 7.50
CA SER A 214 9.06 11.92 7.18
C SER A 214 9.87 12.70 8.24
N LYS A 215 10.70 13.58 7.75
CA LYS A 215 11.49 14.52 8.56
C LYS A 215 10.66 15.73 9.06
N PRO A 216 11.06 16.39 10.17
CA PRO A 216 12.12 15.95 11.09
C PRO A 216 11.64 14.82 12.00
N VAL A 217 12.56 13.97 12.43
CA VAL A 217 12.29 12.85 13.35
C VAL A 217 12.50 13.32 14.78
N ASP A 218 11.47 13.25 15.61
CA ASP A 218 11.47 13.71 17.01
C ASP A 218 12.64 13.11 17.83
N ALA A 219 12.96 11.84 17.62
CA ALA A 219 14.07 11.18 18.31
C ALA A 219 15.42 11.87 18.09
N PHE A 220 15.62 12.50 16.93
CA PHE A 220 16.85 13.23 16.60
C PHE A 220 16.77 14.72 16.95
N VAL A 221 15.58 15.32 16.92
CA VAL A 221 15.37 16.71 17.32
C VAL A 221 15.51 16.89 18.84
N ARG A 222 14.89 15.96 19.59
CA ARG A 222 14.88 16.02 21.08
C ARG A 222 15.98 15.17 21.71
N GLY A 223 16.58 14.23 20.95
CA GLY A 223 17.62 13.36 21.43
C GLY A 223 18.92 14.12 21.68
N ARG A 224 19.64 13.72 22.72
CA ARG A 224 21.01 14.17 22.97
C ARG A 224 21.93 13.01 22.61
N PHE A 225 22.88 13.28 21.74
CA PHE A 225 23.85 12.30 21.28
C PHE A 225 25.28 12.80 21.60
N GLU A 226 26.17 11.89 21.92
CA GLU A 226 27.58 12.17 22.14
C GLU A 226 28.23 12.64 20.83
N PRO A 227 29.33 13.42 20.91
CA PRO A 227 30.02 13.88 19.70
C PRO A 227 30.45 12.73 18.78
N GLY A 228 30.25 12.93 17.48
CA GLY A 228 30.65 11.96 16.45
C GLY A 228 29.51 11.07 15.94
N PHE A 229 28.40 10.96 16.64
CA PHE A 229 27.19 10.37 16.07
C PHE A 229 26.67 11.24 14.91
N LYS A 230 26.31 10.61 13.80
CA LYS A 230 25.97 11.34 12.58
C LYS A 230 25.04 10.57 11.66
N PHE A 231 24.45 11.26 10.71
CA PHE A 231 23.81 10.64 9.55
C PHE A 231 24.85 10.36 8.48
N LEU A 232 24.79 9.17 7.85
CA LEU A 232 25.55 8.88 6.64
C LEU A 232 24.79 9.31 5.40
N PRO A 233 25.47 9.89 4.41
CA PRO A 233 24.85 10.22 3.15
C PRO A 233 24.56 8.96 2.32
N VAL A 234 23.44 8.98 1.59
CA VAL A 234 23.07 8.00 0.58
C VAL A 234 22.86 8.73 -0.74
N ALA A 235 23.72 8.45 -1.73
CA ALA A 235 23.59 9.06 -3.04
C ALA A 235 22.40 8.47 -3.80
N TYR A 236 21.60 9.34 -4.42
CA TYR A 236 20.57 8.92 -5.36
C TYR A 236 21.20 8.65 -6.73
N ASP A 237 20.94 7.48 -7.28
CA ASP A 237 21.39 7.07 -8.61
C ASP A 237 20.40 6.10 -9.28
N SER A 238 20.76 5.54 -10.43
CA SER A 238 19.88 4.68 -11.22
C SER A 238 19.34 3.44 -10.48
N ARG A 239 19.98 3.00 -9.38
CA ARG A 239 19.50 1.90 -8.54
C ARG A 239 18.19 2.23 -7.82
N PHE A 240 17.81 3.52 -7.75
CA PHE A 240 16.70 4.01 -6.96
C PHE A 240 15.53 4.60 -7.76
N GLU A 241 15.70 4.79 -9.07
CA GLU A 241 14.75 5.52 -9.93
C GLU A 241 13.35 4.91 -10.02
N ASP A 242 13.22 3.61 -9.73
CA ASP A 242 11.96 2.89 -9.88
C ASP A 242 10.96 3.12 -8.74
N TYR A 243 11.43 3.48 -7.54
CA TYR A 243 10.58 3.65 -6.35
C TYR A 243 10.93 4.85 -5.48
N TYR A 244 12.11 5.42 -5.62
CA TYR A 244 12.64 6.41 -4.69
C TYR A 244 12.80 7.77 -5.33
N LEU A 245 12.96 8.78 -4.49
CA LEU A 245 13.22 10.16 -4.89
C LEU A 245 14.51 10.65 -4.23
N PRO A 246 15.27 11.58 -4.85
CA PRO A 246 16.36 12.24 -4.15
C PRO A 246 15.81 13.08 -2.99
N ALA A 247 16.53 13.08 -1.87
CA ALA A 247 16.16 13.83 -0.68
C ALA A 247 17.42 14.38 0.03
N VAL A 248 17.19 15.27 0.97
CA VAL A 248 18.25 15.92 1.75
C VAL A 248 17.78 16.09 3.19
N LEU A 249 18.65 15.83 4.15
CA LEU A 249 18.46 16.21 5.55
C LEU A 249 19.22 17.51 5.81
N GLU A 250 18.57 18.48 6.44
CA GLU A 250 19.10 19.84 6.58
C GLU A 250 19.42 20.20 8.03
N ALA A 251 20.38 21.10 8.22
CA ALA A 251 20.79 21.59 9.52
C ALA A 251 19.62 22.21 10.33
N GLY A 252 18.68 22.89 9.64
CA GLY A 252 17.49 23.45 10.28
C GLY A 252 16.54 22.42 10.88
N GLU A 253 16.57 21.20 10.36
CA GLU A 253 15.76 20.07 10.84
C GLU A 253 16.46 19.31 11.99
N TYR A 254 17.80 19.26 11.98
CA TYR A 254 18.62 18.51 12.90
C TYR A 254 19.83 19.32 13.41
N PRO A 255 19.60 20.47 14.11
CA PRO A 255 20.69 21.38 14.47
C PRO A 255 21.75 20.80 15.41
N GLY A 256 21.42 19.70 16.13
CA GLY A 256 22.35 19.00 16.99
C GLY A 256 23.23 17.96 16.27
N LEU A 257 22.92 17.62 15.00
CA LEU A 257 23.56 16.54 14.26
C LEU A 257 24.15 16.98 12.91
N ILE A 258 23.61 18.04 12.33
CA ILE A 258 24.07 18.62 11.06
C ILE A 258 24.49 20.05 11.31
N LYS A 259 25.74 20.40 10.96
CA LYS A 259 26.28 21.74 11.18
C LYS A 259 25.59 22.77 10.27
N ALA A 260 25.52 24.00 10.74
CA ALA A 260 24.96 25.10 9.99
C ALA A 260 25.65 25.24 8.62
N GLY A 261 24.85 25.27 7.54
CA GLY A 261 25.32 25.32 6.17
C GLY A 261 25.65 23.95 5.55
N GLU A 262 25.70 22.88 6.34
CA GLU A 262 25.87 21.52 5.83
C GLU A 262 24.49 20.86 5.57
N ARG A 263 24.51 19.84 4.69
CA ARG A 263 23.36 19.00 4.39
C ARG A 263 23.82 17.56 4.16
N VAL A 264 22.95 16.61 4.41
CA VAL A 264 23.20 15.18 4.17
C VAL A 264 22.29 14.70 3.04
N SER A 265 22.88 14.33 1.91
CA SER A 265 22.15 13.74 0.79
C SER A 265 21.58 12.38 1.22
N THR A 266 20.35 12.12 0.84
CA THR A 266 19.67 10.86 1.12
C THR A 266 18.65 10.56 0.03
N ILE A 267 17.90 9.48 0.20
CA ILE A 267 16.78 9.12 -0.65
C ILE A 267 15.49 9.11 0.19
N ALA A 268 14.37 9.26 -0.47
CA ALA A 268 13.06 9.13 0.15
C ALA A 268 12.20 8.12 -0.64
N VAL A 269 11.42 7.34 0.08
CA VAL A 269 10.38 6.51 -0.50
C VAL A 269 9.04 7.24 -0.39
N PRO A 270 8.28 7.44 -1.48
CA PRO A 270 6.95 8.02 -1.41
C PRO A 270 6.02 7.17 -0.57
N THR A 271 5.31 7.81 0.35
CA THR A 271 4.15 7.24 1.02
C THR A 271 2.91 7.71 0.29
N ALA A 272 2.19 6.77 -0.28
CA ALA A 272 1.08 7.04 -1.18
C ALA A 272 -0.23 6.42 -0.69
N LEU A 273 -1.33 7.14 -0.90
CA LEU A 273 -2.66 6.58 -0.89
C LEU A 273 -2.89 5.88 -2.22
N VAL A 274 -3.15 4.58 -2.19
CA VAL A 274 -3.33 3.74 -3.37
C VAL A 274 -4.68 3.06 -3.38
N ALA A 275 -5.11 2.64 -4.57
CA ALA A 275 -6.28 1.82 -4.80
C ALA A 275 -5.93 0.68 -5.76
N PHE A 276 -6.72 -0.38 -5.75
CA PHE A 276 -6.65 -1.35 -6.83
C PHE A 276 -7.14 -0.68 -8.13
N ASN A 277 -6.59 -1.10 -9.26
CA ASN A 277 -6.99 -0.59 -10.58
C ASN A 277 -8.32 -1.21 -11.00
N TRP A 278 -9.41 -0.81 -10.33
CA TRP A 278 -10.76 -1.27 -10.64
C TRP A 278 -11.18 -0.82 -12.05
N ALA A 279 -11.83 -1.71 -12.78
CA ALA A 279 -12.42 -1.31 -14.06
C ALA A 279 -13.48 -0.22 -13.83
N PRO A 280 -13.53 0.83 -14.68
CA PRO A 280 -14.60 1.82 -14.67
C PRO A 280 -16.00 1.16 -14.68
N GLN A 281 -16.99 1.81 -14.09
CA GLN A 281 -18.38 1.32 -13.96
C GLN A 281 -18.57 0.11 -13.02
N THR A 282 -17.56 -0.31 -12.29
CA THR A 282 -17.72 -1.24 -11.18
C THR A 282 -18.08 -0.48 -9.89
N ASN A 283 -18.89 -1.09 -9.02
CA ASN A 283 -19.27 -0.47 -7.74
C ASN A 283 -18.05 -0.06 -6.90
N ARG A 284 -16.94 -0.82 -7.01
CA ARG A 284 -15.70 -0.48 -6.31
C ARG A 284 -15.00 0.73 -6.90
N TYR A 285 -14.93 0.82 -8.23
CA TYR A 285 -14.41 2.01 -8.90
C TYR A 285 -15.20 3.25 -8.50
N GLU A 286 -16.53 3.21 -8.60
CA GLU A 286 -17.43 4.34 -8.29
C GLU A 286 -17.30 4.79 -6.84
N ARG A 287 -17.13 3.83 -5.90
CA ARG A 287 -16.91 4.12 -4.48
C ARG A 287 -15.61 4.88 -4.27
N VAL A 288 -14.49 4.39 -4.83
CA VAL A 288 -13.19 5.06 -4.74
C VAL A 288 -13.21 6.40 -5.48
N ALA A 289 -13.87 6.49 -6.64
CA ALA A 289 -13.99 7.73 -7.39
C ALA A 289 -14.74 8.82 -6.59
N ARG A 290 -15.83 8.45 -5.90
CA ARG A 290 -16.56 9.37 -5.01
C ARG A 290 -15.67 9.81 -3.83
N PHE A 291 -14.93 8.89 -3.22
CA PHE A 291 -13.97 9.21 -2.16
C PHE A 291 -12.92 10.21 -2.66
N VAL A 292 -12.33 9.97 -3.82
CA VAL A 292 -11.33 10.85 -4.44
C VAL A 292 -11.89 12.24 -4.71
N ASP A 293 -13.06 12.33 -5.33
CA ASP A 293 -13.72 13.61 -5.65
C ASP A 293 -13.96 14.43 -4.37
N THR A 294 -14.48 13.78 -3.33
CA THR A 294 -14.74 14.43 -2.03
C THR A 294 -13.45 14.84 -1.32
N LEU A 295 -12.44 13.97 -1.29
CA LEU A 295 -11.15 14.26 -0.66
C LEU A 295 -10.46 15.44 -1.33
N PHE A 296 -10.36 15.43 -2.66
CA PHE A 296 -9.66 16.48 -3.41
C PHE A 296 -10.39 17.83 -3.33
N SER A 297 -11.72 17.80 -3.33
CA SER A 297 -12.54 19.01 -3.16
C SER A 297 -12.46 19.61 -1.75
N ARG A 298 -12.08 18.81 -0.75
CA ARG A 298 -11.99 19.22 0.65
C ARG A 298 -10.56 19.26 1.21
N VAL A 299 -9.54 19.09 0.38
CA VAL A 299 -8.14 19.04 0.84
C VAL A 299 -7.72 20.29 1.64
N GLU A 300 -8.23 21.46 1.29
CA GLU A 300 -7.95 22.71 2.00
C GLU A 300 -8.41 22.67 3.46
N LYS A 301 -9.46 21.91 3.78
CA LYS A 301 -9.90 21.72 5.18
C LYS A 301 -8.85 20.94 5.99
N LEU A 302 -8.15 20.00 5.36
CA LEU A 302 -7.07 19.23 6.00
C LEU A 302 -5.82 20.10 6.25
N GLN A 303 -5.65 21.19 5.49
CA GLN A 303 -4.53 22.13 5.67
C GLN A 303 -4.76 23.15 6.78
N ALA A 304 -5.95 23.16 7.38
CA ALA A 304 -6.30 24.06 8.47
C ALA A 304 -5.58 23.67 9.79
N PRO A 305 -5.46 24.59 10.76
CA PRO A 305 -4.96 24.28 12.09
C PRO A 305 -5.76 23.15 12.76
N GLY A 306 -5.06 22.28 13.49
CA GLY A 306 -5.66 21.12 14.16
C GLY A 306 -5.60 19.82 13.36
N PHE A 307 -5.02 19.85 12.16
CA PHE A 307 -4.65 18.68 11.37
C PHE A 307 -3.13 18.50 11.31
N ASP A 308 -2.69 17.34 10.86
CA ASP A 308 -1.25 17.06 10.71
C ASP A 308 -0.60 18.08 9.77
N PRO A 309 0.53 18.71 10.16
CA PRO A 309 1.22 19.70 9.33
C PRO A 309 1.60 19.19 7.93
N LYS A 310 1.73 17.89 7.74
CA LYS A 310 2.04 17.25 6.43
C LYS A 310 1.01 17.62 5.35
N TRP A 311 -0.24 17.84 5.72
CA TRP A 311 -1.28 18.25 4.78
C TRP A 311 -0.95 19.55 4.03
N LYS A 312 -0.21 20.46 4.66
CA LYS A 312 0.19 21.73 4.04
C LYS A 312 1.18 21.57 2.89
N SER A 313 1.95 20.47 2.89
CA SER A 313 2.92 20.18 1.83
C SER A 313 2.37 19.28 0.73
N ILE A 314 1.14 18.77 0.88
CA ILE A 314 0.55 17.87 -0.11
C ILE A 314 0.20 18.64 -1.38
N ASN A 315 0.75 18.13 -2.49
CA ASN A 315 0.44 18.56 -3.84
C ASN A 315 -0.38 17.47 -4.53
N LEU A 316 -1.64 17.75 -4.83
CA LEU A 316 -2.54 16.80 -5.52
C LEU A 316 -2.01 16.36 -6.88
N ALA A 317 -1.22 17.20 -7.56
CA ALA A 317 -0.64 16.89 -8.85
C ALA A 317 0.69 16.11 -8.77
N ALA A 318 1.26 15.92 -7.58
CA ALA A 318 2.51 15.18 -7.41
C ALA A 318 2.39 13.73 -7.88
N THR A 319 3.43 13.24 -8.54
CA THR A 319 3.50 11.87 -9.05
C THR A 319 4.13 10.92 -8.04
N VAL A 320 3.88 9.62 -8.22
CA VAL A 320 4.56 8.54 -7.50
C VAL A 320 5.35 7.72 -8.51
N PRO A 321 6.67 7.61 -8.39
CA PRO A 321 7.49 6.82 -9.31
C PRO A 321 6.97 5.39 -9.45
N GLY A 322 6.94 4.88 -10.67
CA GLY A 322 6.58 3.49 -10.98
C GLY A 322 5.10 3.12 -10.81
N LEU A 323 4.22 4.08 -10.54
CA LEU A 323 2.78 3.85 -10.45
C LEU A 323 2.00 4.80 -11.36
N ASP A 324 0.94 4.28 -11.97
CA ASP A 324 -0.04 5.08 -12.68
C ASP A 324 -1.03 5.72 -11.69
N ARG A 325 -1.52 6.89 -12.03
CA ARG A 325 -2.55 7.56 -11.22
C ARG A 325 -3.90 6.88 -11.40
N PHE A 326 -4.68 6.77 -10.32
CA PHE A 326 -6.05 6.30 -10.38
C PHE A 326 -6.87 7.21 -11.32
N PRO A 327 -7.61 6.64 -12.31
CA PRO A 327 -8.22 7.45 -13.35
C PRO A 327 -9.10 8.58 -12.83
N ALA A 328 -9.97 8.33 -11.85
CA ALA A 328 -10.82 9.39 -11.30
C ALA A 328 -10.02 10.53 -10.63
N ALA A 329 -8.82 10.25 -10.10
CA ALA A 329 -7.96 11.30 -9.55
C ALA A 329 -7.33 12.15 -10.67
N GLN A 330 -6.95 11.53 -11.78
CA GLN A 330 -6.47 12.27 -12.96
C GLN A 330 -7.59 13.11 -13.57
N ASP A 331 -8.76 12.53 -13.78
CA ASP A 331 -9.93 13.24 -14.33
C ASP A 331 -10.31 14.47 -13.49
N TRP A 332 -10.21 14.36 -12.16
CA TRP A 332 -10.48 15.50 -11.27
C TRP A 332 -9.49 16.64 -11.49
N LEU A 333 -8.19 16.32 -11.59
CA LEU A 333 -7.14 17.30 -11.85
C LEU A 333 -7.33 17.99 -13.21
N ASP A 334 -7.67 17.22 -14.23
CA ASP A 334 -7.89 17.72 -15.59
C ASP A 334 -9.09 18.67 -15.63
N ARG A 335 -10.21 18.32 -14.99
CA ARG A 335 -11.39 19.21 -14.86
C ARG A 335 -11.03 20.50 -14.14
N LYS A 336 -10.28 20.43 -13.05
CA LYS A 336 -9.84 21.63 -12.30
C LYS A 336 -8.96 22.54 -13.15
N ALA A 337 -8.01 21.97 -13.89
CA ALA A 337 -7.14 22.73 -14.78
C ALA A 337 -7.92 23.42 -15.92
N GLN A 338 -8.92 22.75 -16.51
CA GLN A 338 -9.82 23.31 -17.52
C GLN A 338 -10.63 24.49 -16.96
N THR A 339 -11.23 24.34 -15.77
CA THR A 339 -11.99 25.41 -15.13
C THR A 339 -11.12 26.65 -14.85
N GLN A 340 -9.89 26.44 -14.39
CA GLN A 340 -8.95 27.54 -14.15
C GLN A 340 -8.51 28.27 -15.43
N ARG A 341 -8.43 27.56 -16.57
CA ARG A 341 -8.14 28.18 -17.87
C ARG A 341 -9.31 28.97 -18.40
N ALA A 342 -10.54 28.50 -18.19
CA ALA A 342 -11.77 29.15 -18.63
C ALA A 342 -12.10 30.43 -17.81
N SER A 343 -11.54 30.55 -16.60
CA SER A 343 -11.75 31.72 -15.71
C SER A 343 -10.68 32.82 -15.85
N ARG A 344 -9.67 32.61 -16.71
CA ARG A 344 -8.64 33.60 -17.10
C ARG A 344 -8.96 34.25 -18.43
#